data_5d3238bd090109a041cf9c74b99cb20a
#
_entry.id   5d3238bd090109a041cf9c74b99cb20a
#
_cell.length_a   1.000
_cell.length_b   1.000
_cell.length_c   1.000
_cell.angle_alpha   90.00
_cell.angle_beta   90.00
_cell.angle_gamma   90.00
#
_symmetry.space_group_name_H-M   'P 1'
#
loop_
_entity.id
_entity.type
_entity.pdbx_description
1 polymer ?
#
loop_
_entity_poly.entity_id
_entity_poly.type
_entity_poly.pdbx_seq_one_letter_code
_entity_poly.pdbx_strand_id
1 'polypeptide(L)'
;TQIFTQSKGPKTVTAVWPTEPDSLNYPLEKFGLTIEFSPVDFVQINGAINEKLVEIITSWLELNHQDEVLDLFCGLGNFSLATAQSAKKVLGVEGEPSLVQKAELNASRNQIQNATFRTRDLFDNGIADWSEGNFSKVIVDPPRSGAREALKRVVDDVKPEAIAYVSCNPATLARDSADLIESGIYRLDRLLVADMFPHTAHVEPA
;
A
#
# COMPACT_ATOMS: atom_id res chain seq x y z
N THR A 1 17.93 -1.40 -20.58
CA THR A 1 17.66 0.04 -20.36
C THR A 1 16.52 0.47 -21.26
N GLN A 2 15.57 1.22 -20.72
CA GLN A 2 14.46 1.81 -21.48
C GLN A 2 14.46 3.33 -21.26
N ILE A 3 14.11 4.10 -22.28
CA ILE A 3 14.11 5.56 -22.24
C ILE A 3 12.70 6.04 -22.61
N PHE A 4 12.13 6.85 -21.74
CA PHE A 4 10.84 7.51 -21.95
C PHE A 4 11.00 9.01 -21.89
N THR A 5 10.16 9.74 -22.64
CA THR A 5 10.03 11.19 -22.55
C THR A 5 8.66 11.58 -22.03
N GLN A 6 8.61 12.69 -21.32
CA GLN A 6 7.38 13.30 -20.81
C GLN A 6 7.41 14.80 -21.06
N SER A 7 6.61 15.29 -22.00
CA SER A 7 6.64 16.70 -22.41
C SER A 7 5.67 17.59 -21.62
N LYS A 8 4.50 17.09 -21.23
CA LYS A 8 3.43 17.87 -20.58
C LYS A 8 2.60 17.06 -19.59
N GLY A 9 3.24 16.35 -18.64
CA GLY A 9 2.54 15.56 -17.62
C GLY A 9 2.29 14.11 -18.01
N PRO A 10 1.67 13.30 -17.13
CA PRO A 10 1.65 11.83 -17.22
C PRO A 10 1.08 11.26 -18.53
N LYS A 11 0.09 11.93 -19.11
CA LYS A 11 -0.55 11.50 -20.37
C LYS A 11 0.34 11.65 -21.62
N THR A 12 1.50 12.29 -21.49
CA THR A 12 2.42 12.55 -22.59
C THR A 12 3.70 11.71 -22.51
N VAL A 13 3.71 10.70 -21.67
CA VAL A 13 4.82 9.75 -21.59
C VAL A 13 4.82 8.88 -22.83
N THR A 14 5.96 8.86 -23.54
CA THR A 14 6.18 8.06 -24.73
C THR A 14 7.52 7.36 -24.66
N ALA A 15 7.58 6.11 -25.11
CA ALA A 15 8.82 5.38 -25.24
C ALA A 15 9.66 6.00 -26.35
N VAL A 16 10.95 6.19 -26.09
CA VAL A 16 11.94 6.67 -27.06
C VAL A 16 12.79 5.50 -27.51
N TRP A 17 13.20 4.65 -26.59
CA TRP A 17 14.01 3.48 -26.87
C TRP A 17 13.84 2.39 -25.80
N PRO A 18 13.60 1.12 -26.20
CA PRO A 18 13.14 0.75 -27.53
C PRO A 18 11.77 1.34 -27.83
N THR A 19 11.33 1.36 -29.09
CA THR A 19 10.00 1.86 -29.49
C THR A 19 8.86 1.02 -28.96
N GLU A 20 9.13 -0.27 -28.75
CA GLU A 20 8.25 -1.24 -28.08
C GLU A 20 8.96 -1.71 -26.80
N PRO A 21 8.81 -1.00 -25.69
CA PRO A 21 9.46 -1.35 -24.44
C PRO A 21 8.79 -2.58 -23.80
N ASP A 22 9.60 -3.39 -23.14
CA ASP A 22 9.09 -4.41 -22.23
C ASP A 22 8.33 -3.75 -21.06
N SER A 23 7.46 -4.50 -20.40
CA SER A 23 6.80 -4.01 -19.20
C SER A 23 7.83 -3.71 -18.11
N LEU A 24 7.65 -2.57 -17.44
CA LEU A 24 8.44 -2.23 -16.27
C LEU A 24 7.95 -3.04 -15.07
N ASN A 25 8.88 -3.58 -14.31
CA ASN A 25 8.53 -4.33 -13.11
C ASN A 25 9.65 -4.24 -12.06
N TYR A 26 9.30 -4.55 -10.82
CA TYR A 26 10.26 -4.80 -9.75
C TYR A 26 9.89 -6.08 -9.00
N PRO A 27 10.88 -6.84 -8.53
CA PRO A 27 10.63 -8.03 -7.73
C PRO A 27 10.43 -7.69 -6.25
N LEU A 28 9.64 -8.50 -5.55
CA LEU A 28 9.69 -8.73 -4.13
C LEU A 28 10.18 -10.17 -3.96
N GLU A 29 11.51 -10.36 -3.99
CA GLU A 29 12.16 -11.68 -4.13
C GLU A 29 11.81 -12.63 -2.99
N LYS A 30 11.75 -12.10 -1.76
CA LYS A 30 11.38 -12.88 -0.56
C LYS A 30 9.98 -13.47 -0.62
N PHE A 31 9.11 -12.85 -1.39
CA PHE A 31 7.72 -13.26 -1.58
C PHE A 31 7.53 -14.01 -2.91
N GLY A 32 8.56 -14.08 -3.76
CA GLY A 32 8.44 -14.64 -5.11
C GLY A 32 7.48 -13.87 -5.99
N LEU A 33 7.28 -12.57 -5.74
CA LEU A 33 6.34 -11.71 -6.46
C LEU A 33 7.07 -10.80 -7.44
N THR A 34 6.39 -10.48 -8.54
CA THR A 34 6.81 -9.46 -9.51
C THR A 34 5.68 -8.45 -9.69
N ILE A 35 5.97 -7.19 -9.41
CA ILE A 35 5.00 -6.09 -9.51
C ILE A 35 5.28 -5.31 -10.78
N GLU A 36 4.32 -5.32 -11.71
CA GLU A 36 4.40 -4.54 -12.94
C GLU A 36 3.84 -3.14 -12.74
N PHE A 37 4.46 -2.16 -13.38
CA PHE A 37 4.08 -0.75 -13.30
C PHE A 37 4.28 -0.03 -14.65
N SER A 38 3.70 1.14 -14.78
CA SER A 38 3.93 2.03 -15.93
C SER A 38 4.87 3.17 -15.53
N PRO A 39 5.54 3.84 -16.50
CA PRO A 39 6.45 4.95 -16.21
C PRO A 39 5.85 6.13 -15.44
N VAL A 40 4.52 6.20 -15.34
CA VAL A 40 3.79 7.27 -14.65
C VAL A 40 3.31 6.86 -13.24
N ASP A 41 3.43 5.59 -12.90
CA ASP A 41 2.98 5.10 -11.60
C ASP A 41 4.03 5.42 -10.53
N PHE A 42 3.53 5.65 -9.33
CA PHE A 42 4.41 5.75 -8.18
C PHE A 42 4.92 4.36 -7.79
N VAL A 43 6.22 4.25 -7.63
CA VAL A 43 6.89 3.06 -7.07
C VAL A 43 7.95 3.51 -6.07
N GLN A 44 8.19 2.69 -5.07
CA GLN A 44 9.26 2.92 -4.11
C GLN A 44 10.63 2.82 -4.81
N ILE A 45 11.38 3.91 -4.80
CA ILE A 45 12.64 4.04 -5.57
C ILE A 45 13.71 3.04 -5.09
N ASN A 46 13.75 2.79 -3.78
CA ASN A 46 14.71 1.87 -3.18
C ASN A 46 14.06 0.48 -3.02
N GLY A 47 14.18 -0.36 -4.04
CA GLY A 47 13.56 -1.68 -4.05
C GLY A 47 13.98 -2.58 -2.88
N ALA A 48 15.26 -2.52 -2.45
CA ALA A 48 15.75 -3.32 -1.32
C ALA A 48 15.12 -2.88 0.01
N ILE A 49 14.98 -1.58 0.24
CA ILE A 49 14.30 -1.06 1.43
C ILE A 49 12.80 -1.30 1.35
N ASN A 50 12.18 -1.15 0.16
CA ASN A 50 10.78 -1.49 -0.04
C ASN A 50 10.48 -2.94 0.33
N GLU A 51 11.25 -3.89 -0.20
CA GLU A 51 11.07 -5.31 0.14
C GLU A 51 11.24 -5.56 1.64
N LYS A 52 12.24 -4.92 2.26
CA LYS A 52 12.45 -5.04 3.70
C LYS A 52 11.31 -4.45 4.52
N LEU A 53 10.74 -3.33 4.07
CA LEU A 53 9.56 -2.71 4.69
C LEU A 53 8.35 -3.64 4.60
N VAL A 54 8.08 -4.20 3.41
CA VAL A 54 7.00 -5.18 3.21
C VAL A 54 7.19 -6.39 4.13
N GLU A 55 8.42 -6.94 4.23
CA GLU A 55 8.75 -8.06 5.13
C GLU A 55 8.47 -7.72 6.60
N ILE A 56 8.90 -6.55 7.07
CA ILE A 56 8.70 -6.13 8.45
C ILE A 56 7.21 -5.95 8.76
N ILE A 57 6.48 -5.23 7.91
CA ILE A 57 5.05 -4.96 8.11
C ILE A 57 4.24 -6.27 8.12
N THR A 58 4.47 -7.17 7.18
CA THR A 58 3.80 -8.48 7.14
C THR A 58 4.13 -9.33 8.36
N SER A 59 5.39 -9.30 8.82
CA SER A 59 5.83 -9.97 10.05
C SER A 59 5.17 -9.38 11.30
N TRP A 60 5.05 -8.05 11.39
CA TRP A 60 4.46 -7.39 12.55
C TRP A 60 2.97 -7.62 12.68
N LEU A 61 2.27 -7.82 11.59
CA LEU A 61 0.85 -8.17 11.59
C LEU A 61 0.57 -9.61 12.07
N GLU A 62 1.61 -10.46 12.14
CA GLU A 62 1.51 -11.85 12.61
C GLU A 62 0.36 -12.62 11.92
N LEU A 63 0.31 -12.47 10.58
CA LEU A 63 -0.78 -12.99 9.75
C LEU A 63 -0.88 -14.52 9.77
N ASN A 64 -2.10 -15.00 9.74
CA ASN A 64 -2.44 -16.40 9.58
C ASN A 64 -3.63 -16.60 8.62
N HIS A 65 -3.91 -17.83 8.24
CA HIS A 65 -4.97 -18.17 7.26
C HIS A 65 -6.41 -17.96 7.75
N GLN A 66 -6.62 -17.34 8.90
CA GLN A 66 -7.93 -16.90 9.39
C GLN A 66 -8.12 -15.40 9.19
N ASP A 67 -7.02 -14.63 9.02
CA ASP A 67 -7.05 -13.19 8.94
C ASP A 67 -7.61 -12.69 7.62
N GLU A 68 -8.52 -11.74 7.69
CA GLU A 68 -8.92 -10.91 6.57
C GLU A 68 -8.24 -9.54 6.72
N VAL A 69 -7.54 -9.10 5.67
CA VAL A 69 -6.72 -7.88 5.68
C VAL A 69 -7.36 -6.83 4.80
N LEU A 70 -7.46 -5.60 5.31
CA LEU A 70 -7.82 -4.41 4.54
C LEU A 70 -6.56 -3.58 4.29
N ASP A 71 -6.23 -3.33 3.02
CA ASP A 71 -5.08 -2.54 2.59
C ASP A 71 -5.56 -1.24 1.94
N LEU A 72 -5.43 -0.12 2.65
CA LEU A 72 -5.88 1.20 2.22
C LEU A 72 -4.74 1.96 1.55
N PHE A 73 -5.04 2.60 0.42
CA PHE A 73 -4.07 3.22 -0.49
C PHE A 73 -3.14 2.16 -1.10
N CYS A 74 -3.72 1.04 -1.51
CA CYS A 74 -2.95 -0.16 -1.90
C CYS A 74 -2.11 -0.01 -3.17
N GLY A 75 -2.31 1.05 -3.96
CA GLY A 75 -1.57 1.31 -5.19
C GLY A 75 -1.58 0.12 -6.15
N LEU A 76 -0.40 -0.37 -6.50
CA LEU A 76 -0.19 -1.52 -7.40
C LEU A 76 -0.33 -2.89 -6.70
N GLY A 77 -0.65 -2.90 -5.41
CA GLY A 77 -0.77 -4.10 -4.61
C GLY A 77 0.52 -4.52 -3.88
N ASN A 78 1.43 -3.58 -3.64
CA ASN A 78 2.74 -3.84 -3.01
C ASN A 78 2.62 -4.61 -1.67
N PHE A 79 1.78 -4.14 -0.76
CA PHE A 79 1.49 -4.85 0.50
C PHE A 79 0.41 -5.92 0.33
N SER A 80 -0.65 -5.63 -0.43
CA SER A 80 -1.77 -6.55 -0.64
C SER A 80 -1.32 -7.93 -1.10
N LEU A 81 -0.44 -8.01 -2.11
CA LEU A 81 -0.04 -9.28 -2.70
C LEU A 81 0.90 -10.07 -1.77
N ALA A 82 1.77 -9.39 -1.04
CA ALA A 82 2.64 -10.03 -0.06
C ALA A 82 1.83 -10.60 1.12
N THR A 83 0.87 -9.83 1.65
CA THR A 83 0.00 -10.27 2.76
C THR A 83 -0.94 -11.40 2.36
N ALA A 84 -1.40 -11.42 1.10
CA ALA A 84 -2.28 -12.47 0.57
C ALA A 84 -1.67 -13.89 0.65
N GLN A 85 -0.33 -14.00 0.71
CA GLN A 85 0.33 -15.30 0.84
C GLN A 85 0.10 -15.96 2.21
N SER A 86 -0.21 -15.18 3.24
CA SER A 86 -0.41 -15.68 4.62
C SER A 86 -1.84 -15.46 5.13
N ALA A 87 -2.57 -14.49 4.57
CA ALA A 87 -3.92 -14.17 4.97
C ALA A 87 -4.96 -15.07 4.28
N LYS A 88 -6.15 -15.16 4.88
CA LYS A 88 -7.33 -15.80 4.26
C LYS A 88 -7.82 -15.02 3.05
N LYS A 89 -7.89 -13.68 3.20
CA LYS A 89 -8.40 -12.76 2.17
C LYS A 89 -7.76 -11.39 2.34
N VAL A 90 -7.53 -10.70 1.24
CA VAL A 90 -7.11 -9.30 1.23
C VAL A 90 -8.08 -8.48 0.38
N LEU A 91 -8.47 -7.32 0.90
CA LEU A 91 -9.15 -6.28 0.13
C LEU A 91 -8.23 -5.06 0.03
N GLY A 92 -7.74 -4.78 -1.17
CA GLY A 92 -7.05 -3.53 -1.49
C GLY A 92 -8.05 -2.45 -1.89
N VAL A 93 -7.89 -1.25 -1.36
CA VAL A 93 -8.71 -0.08 -1.70
C VAL A 93 -7.79 1.05 -2.15
N GLU A 94 -8.09 1.61 -3.32
CA GLU A 94 -7.28 2.66 -3.95
C GLU A 94 -8.19 3.69 -4.64
N GLY A 95 -7.78 4.97 -4.60
CA GLY A 95 -8.55 6.06 -5.21
C GLY A 95 -8.44 6.13 -6.73
N GLU A 96 -7.33 5.68 -7.29
CA GLU A 96 -7.06 5.77 -8.73
C GLU A 96 -7.46 4.48 -9.47
N PRO A 97 -8.51 4.51 -10.34
CA PRO A 97 -8.99 3.30 -11.02
C PRO A 97 -7.92 2.58 -11.85
N SER A 98 -6.98 3.31 -12.40
CA SER A 98 -5.90 2.73 -13.21
C SER A 98 -4.93 1.90 -12.37
N LEU A 99 -4.70 2.27 -11.11
CA LEU A 99 -3.88 1.50 -10.17
C LEU A 99 -4.61 0.24 -9.72
N VAL A 100 -5.92 0.33 -9.46
CA VAL A 100 -6.76 -0.84 -9.15
C VAL A 100 -6.67 -1.90 -10.24
N GLN A 101 -6.86 -1.51 -11.50
CA GLN A 101 -6.73 -2.44 -12.64
C GLN A 101 -5.36 -3.10 -12.71
N LYS A 102 -4.30 -2.35 -12.42
CA LYS A 102 -2.93 -2.90 -12.39
C LYS A 102 -2.72 -3.83 -11.21
N ALA A 103 -3.26 -3.51 -10.03
CA ALA A 103 -3.21 -4.39 -8.88
C ALA A 103 -3.91 -5.74 -9.16
N GLU A 104 -5.05 -5.73 -9.84
CA GLU A 104 -5.74 -6.94 -10.29
C GLU A 104 -4.90 -7.75 -11.30
N LEU A 105 -4.25 -7.08 -12.26
CA LEU A 105 -3.34 -7.72 -13.20
C LEU A 105 -2.12 -8.31 -12.48
N ASN A 106 -1.55 -7.60 -11.52
CA ASN A 106 -0.44 -8.07 -10.70
C ASN A 106 -0.85 -9.30 -9.86
N ALA A 107 -2.05 -9.30 -9.27
CA ALA A 107 -2.58 -10.47 -8.57
C ALA A 107 -2.69 -11.67 -9.51
N SER A 108 -3.27 -11.48 -10.69
CA SER A 108 -3.42 -12.54 -11.69
C SER A 108 -2.07 -13.11 -12.14
N ARG A 109 -1.08 -12.26 -12.45
CA ARG A 109 0.26 -12.68 -12.88
C ARG A 109 1.02 -13.45 -11.81
N ASN A 110 0.85 -13.08 -10.56
CA ASN A 110 1.44 -13.76 -9.42
C ASN A 110 0.59 -14.92 -8.89
N GLN A 111 -0.51 -15.28 -9.59
CA GLN A 111 -1.41 -16.38 -9.24
C GLN A 111 -2.05 -16.22 -7.85
N ILE A 112 -2.19 -14.98 -7.37
CA ILE A 112 -2.87 -14.63 -6.13
C ILE A 112 -4.37 -14.56 -6.40
N GLN A 113 -5.16 -15.42 -5.73
CA GLN A 113 -6.61 -15.55 -5.95
C GLN A 113 -7.44 -14.99 -4.79
N ASN A 114 -6.83 -14.75 -3.65
CA ASN A 114 -7.48 -14.30 -2.43
C ASN A 114 -7.30 -12.80 -2.15
N ALA A 115 -6.72 -12.04 -3.10
CA ALA A 115 -6.69 -10.59 -3.11
C ALA A 115 -7.71 -10.05 -4.10
N THR A 116 -8.51 -9.08 -3.65
CA THR A 116 -9.48 -8.33 -4.48
C THR A 116 -9.24 -6.84 -4.31
N PHE A 117 -9.58 -6.05 -5.32
CA PHE A 117 -9.29 -4.62 -5.30
C PHE A 117 -10.54 -3.81 -5.62
N ARG A 118 -10.67 -2.62 -5.02
CA ARG A 118 -11.80 -1.71 -5.24
C ARG A 118 -11.33 -0.28 -5.40
N THR A 119 -11.93 0.44 -6.33
CA THR A 119 -11.73 1.88 -6.45
C THR A 119 -12.64 2.62 -5.47
N ARG A 120 -12.07 3.43 -4.57
CA ARG A 120 -12.79 4.32 -3.66
C ARG A 120 -11.96 5.55 -3.33
N ASP A 121 -12.59 6.70 -3.27
CA ASP A 121 -11.98 7.89 -2.70
C ASP A 121 -11.89 7.73 -1.17
N LEU A 122 -10.67 7.56 -0.67
CA LEU A 122 -10.40 7.36 0.74
C LEU A 122 -10.41 8.67 1.56
N PHE A 123 -10.55 9.80 0.89
CA PHE A 123 -10.72 11.13 1.50
C PHE A 123 -12.19 11.57 1.52
N ASP A 124 -13.07 10.88 0.81
CA ASP A 124 -14.50 11.17 0.83
C ASP A 124 -15.13 10.68 2.15
N ASN A 125 -16.00 11.52 2.74
CA ASN A 125 -16.76 11.19 3.95
C ASN A 125 -18.00 10.29 3.67
N GLY A 126 -18.14 9.77 2.45
CA GLY A 126 -19.20 8.83 2.09
C GLY A 126 -19.11 7.49 2.83
N ILE A 127 -20.15 6.68 2.72
CA ILE A 127 -20.25 5.36 3.36
C ILE A 127 -19.07 4.49 2.90
N ALA A 128 -18.27 4.06 3.84
CA ALA A 128 -17.17 3.14 3.58
C ALA A 128 -17.75 1.76 3.20
N ASP A 129 -17.51 1.33 1.96
CA ASP A 129 -18.02 0.06 1.43
C ASP A 129 -17.05 -1.12 1.71
N TRP A 130 -16.35 -1.05 2.84
CA TRP A 130 -15.59 -2.19 3.37
C TRP A 130 -16.36 -2.97 4.45
N SER A 131 -17.65 -2.62 4.67
CA SER A 131 -18.52 -3.29 5.63
C SER A 131 -18.82 -4.77 5.33
N GLU A 132 -18.45 -5.26 4.14
CA GLU A 132 -18.64 -6.66 3.74
C GLU A 132 -17.54 -7.62 4.24
N GLY A 133 -16.53 -7.11 4.97
CA GLY A 133 -15.42 -7.92 5.47
C GLY A 133 -15.31 -7.89 7.01
N ASN A 134 -14.84 -8.97 7.58
CA ASN A 134 -14.46 -9.04 8.99
C ASN A 134 -12.94 -8.89 9.09
N PHE A 135 -12.43 -7.68 8.78
CA PHE A 135 -11.00 -7.44 8.71
C PHE A 135 -10.39 -7.38 10.10
N SER A 136 -9.56 -8.38 10.42
CA SER A 136 -8.80 -8.43 11.66
C SER A 136 -7.55 -7.54 11.65
N LYS A 137 -7.02 -7.26 10.47
CA LYS A 137 -5.79 -6.47 10.29
C LYS A 137 -6.00 -5.40 9.21
N VAL A 138 -5.37 -4.25 9.40
CA VAL A 138 -5.42 -3.14 8.44
C VAL A 138 -4.01 -2.65 8.15
N ILE A 139 -3.73 -2.38 6.87
CA ILE A 139 -2.53 -1.68 6.40
C ILE A 139 -2.97 -0.33 5.84
N VAL A 140 -2.22 0.71 6.12
CA VAL A 140 -2.48 2.06 5.63
C VAL A 140 -1.17 2.67 5.16
N ASP A 141 -1.06 2.96 3.85
CA ASP A 141 0.12 3.62 3.24
C ASP A 141 -0.32 4.87 2.47
N PRO A 142 -0.72 5.94 3.16
CA PRO A 142 -1.35 7.11 2.56
C PRO A 142 -0.33 8.07 1.94
N PRO A 143 -0.79 9.01 1.11
CA PRO A 143 0.02 10.12 0.67
C PRO A 143 0.42 11.04 1.84
N ARG A 144 1.27 12.05 1.56
CA ARG A 144 1.84 12.98 2.55
C ARG A 144 0.82 13.70 3.45
N SER A 145 -0.44 13.79 3.04
CA SER A 145 -1.53 14.38 3.84
C SER A 145 -1.95 13.53 5.03
N GLY A 146 -1.57 12.25 5.04
CA GLY A 146 -2.01 11.26 6.02
C GLY A 146 -3.37 10.67 5.68
N ALA A 147 -3.94 9.93 6.63
CA ALA A 147 -5.17 9.15 6.44
C ALA A 147 -6.19 9.35 7.57
N ARG A 148 -6.21 10.52 8.21
CA ARG A 148 -7.00 10.78 9.43
C ARG A 148 -8.45 10.33 9.32
N GLU A 149 -9.14 10.73 8.24
CA GLU A 149 -10.56 10.41 8.06
C GLU A 149 -10.78 8.92 7.74
N ALA A 150 -9.89 8.31 6.96
CA ALA A 150 -9.95 6.88 6.68
C ALA A 150 -9.72 6.05 7.96
N LEU A 151 -8.72 6.43 8.78
CA LEU A 151 -8.44 5.77 10.05
C LEU A 151 -9.59 5.89 11.05
N LYS A 152 -10.23 7.05 11.12
CA LYS A 152 -11.42 7.21 11.96
C LYS A 152 -12.50 6.21 11.59
N ARG A 153 -12.76 6.03 10.30
CA ARG A 153 -13.73 5.02 9.83
C ARG A 153 -13.28 3.58 10.09
N VAL A 154 -11.98 3.31 9.96
CA VAL A 154 -11.43 2.01 10.34
C VAL A 154 -11.71 1.70 11.81
N VAL A 155 -11.53 2.68 12.69
CA VAL A 155 -11.82 2.52 14.13
C VAL A 155 -13.32 2.34 14.40
N ASP A 156 -14.16 3.11 13.72
CA ASP A 156 -15.61 3.12 13.97
C ASP A 156 -16.29 1.87 13.38
N ASP A 157 -15.93 1.48 12.17
CA ASP A 157 -16.66 0.48 11.37
C ASP A 157 -15.99 -0.89 11.35
N VAL A 158 -14.64 -0.95 11.31
CA VAL A 158 -13.89 -2.21 11.16
C VAL A 158 -13.42 -2.76 12.49
N LYS A 159 -12.84 -1.92 13.34
CA LYS A 159 -12.29 -2.27 14.67
C LYS A 159 -11.27 -3.41 14.60
N PRO A 160 -10.24 -3.30 13.75
CA PRO A 160 -9.27 -4.37 13.58
C PRO A 160 -8.45 -4.59 14.86
N GLU A 161 -7.88 -5.79 15.00
CA GLU A 161 -6.98 -6.13 16.10
C GLU A 161 -5.64 -5.39 16.01
N ALA A 162 -5.17 -5.12 14.78
CA ALA A 162 -3.93 -4.40 14.53
C ALA A 162 -4.03 -3.52 13.28
N ILE A 163 -3.34 -2.38 13.34
CA ILE A 163 -3.17 -1.44 12.24
C ILE A 163 -1.68 -1.25 12.00
N ALA A 164 -1.21 -1.52 10.80
CA ALA A 164 0.12 -1.14 10.33
C ALA A 164 0.01 0.14 9.51
N TYR A 165 0.67 1.21 9.97
CA TYR A 165 0.63 2.51 9.30
C TYR A 165 2.01 2.86 8.75
N VAL A 166 2.18 2.84 7.45
CA VAL A 166 3.38 3.30 6.73
C VAL A 166 3.17 4.77 6.36
N SER A 167 4.21 5.59 6.40
CA SER A 167 4.08 7.02 6.08
C SER A 167 5.38 7.61 5.54
N CYS A 168 5.28 8.46 4.53
CA CYS A 168 6.40 9.28 4.07
C CYS A 168 6.46 10.66 4.77
N ASN A 169 5.63 10.89 5.81
CA ASN A 169 5.58 12.16 6.55
C ASN A 169 5.42 11.90 8.05
N PRO A 170 6.50 12.05 8.85
CA PRO A 170 6.46 11.80 10.29
C PRO A 170 5.43 12.67 11.05
N ALA A 171 5.17 13.89 10.57
CA ALA A 171 4.23 14.79 11.24
C ALA A 171 2.77 14.32 11.10
N THR A 172 2.39 13.81 9.92
CA THR A 172 1.05 13.24 9.72
C THR A 172 0.90 11.89 10.40
N LEU A 173 1.95 11.05 10.42
CA LEU A 173 1.94 9.82 11.20
C LEU A 173 1.72 10.11 12.69
N ALA A 174 2.46 11.05 13.26
CA ALA A 174 2.33 11.41 14.67
C ALA A 174 0.91 11.92 15.00
N ARG A 175 0.35 12.78 14.13
CA ARG A 175 -1.03 13.30 14.29
C ARG A 175 -2.06 12.17 14.25
N ASP A 176 -2.02 11.36 13.22
CA ASP A 176 -3.01 10.30 12.99
C ASP A 176 -2.89 9.18 14.04
N SER A 177 -1.66 8.85 14.45
CA SER A 177 -1.42 7.89 15.55
C SER A 177 -1.87 8.41 16.90
N ALA A 178 -1.75 9.72 17.15
CA ALA A 178 -2.26 10.30 18.39
C ALA A 178 -3.78 10.13 18.49
N ASP A 179 -4.52 10.39 17.41
CA ASP A 179 -5.98 10.18 17.39
C ASP A 179 -6.35 8.70 17.67
N LEU A 180 -5.59 7.74 17.11
CA LEU A 180 -5.79 6.32 17.40
C LEU A 180 -5.55 5.97 18.87
N ILE A 181 -4.49 6.47 19.47
CA ILE A 181 -4.14 6.22 20.87
C ILE A 181 -5.14 6.91 21.81
N GLU A 182 -5.55 8.14 21.51
CA GLU A 182 -6.53 8.90 22.29
C GLU A 182 -7.92 8.23 22.30
N SER A 183 -8.25 7.42 21.30
CA SER A 183 -9.46 6.60 21.30
C SER A 183 -9.52 5.59 22.48
N GLY A 184 -8.38 5.26 23.07
CA GLY A 184 -8.25 4.28 24.15
C GLY A 184 -8.40 2.81 23.70
N ILE A 185 -8.58 2.58 22.38
CA ILE A 185 -8.73 1.26 21.79
C ILE A 185 -7.37 0.69 21.37
N TYR A 186 -6.50 1.56 20.83
CA TYR A 186 -5.19 1.17 20.29
C TYR A 186 -4.05 1.71 21.15
N ARG A 187 -2.91 1.05 21.06
CA ARG A 187 -1.63 1.48 21.61
C ARG A 187 -0.55 1.37 20.55
N LEU A 188 0.46 2.21 20.62
CA LEU A 188 1.66 2.01 19.82
C LEU A 188 2.43 0.82 20.37
N ASP A 189 2.65 -0.18 19.52
CA ASP A 189 3.37 -1.41 19.86
C ASP A 189 4.80 -1.40 19.30
N ARG A 190 4.94 -1.01 18.03
CA ARG A 190 6.21 -1.01 17.30
C ARG A 190 6.35 0.26 16.48
N LEU A 191 7.58 0.73 16.32
CA LEU A 191 7.93 1.86 15.46
C LEU A 191 9.21 1.56 14.71
N LEU A 192 9.22 1.85 13.41
CA LEU A 192 10.36 1.74 12.52
C LEU A 192 10.59 3.07 11.81
N VAL A 193 11.82 3.36 11.48
CA VAL A 193 12.19 4.44 10.55
C VAL A 193 13.05 3.84 9.45
N ALA A 194 12.59 3.93 8.20
CA ALA A 194 13.31 3.48 7.03
C ALA A 194 13.89 4.69 6.27
N ASP A 195 15.20 4.64 5.97
CA ASP A 195 15.85 5.63 5.11
C ASP A 195 15.66 5.22 3.63
N MET A 196 14.47 5.48 3.10
CA MET A 196 14.11 5.16 1.71
C MET A 196 14.89 6.00 0.70
N PHE A 197 15.31 7.20 1.08
CA PHE A 197 15.95 8.19 0.21
C PHE A 197 17.30 8.62 0.79
N PRO A 198 18.34 7.77 0.73
CA PRO A 198 19.67 8.10 1.23
C PRO A 198 20.15 9.44 0.67
N HIS A 199 20.80 10.25 1.52
CA HIS A 199 21.29 11.60 1.21
C HIS A 199 20.21 12.68 1.07
N THR A 200 19.00 12.43 1.50
CA THR A 200 17.92 13.43 1.60
C THR A 200 17.43 13.54 3.05
N ALA A 201 16.54 14.53 3.32
CA ALA A 201 15.89 14.66 4.62
C ALA A 201 14.58 13.85 4.72
N HIS A 202 14.30 13.00 3.74
CA HIS A 202 13.07 12.20 3.71
C HIS A 202 13.29 10.84 4.35
N VAL A 203 12.41 10.49 5.29
CA VAL A 203 12.34 9.18 5.96
C VAL A 203 10.93 8.62 5.87
N GLU A 204 10.81 7.31 5.91
CA GLU A 204 9.53 6.60 5.97
C GLU A 204 9.40 5.89 7.33
N PRO A 205 8.66 6.48 8.28
CA PRO A 205 8.29 5.81 9.52
C PRO A 205 7.10 4.87 9.32
N ALA A 206 7.09 3.78 10.05
CA ALA A 206 6.00 2.81 10.10
C ALA A 206 5.79 2.27 11.53
#